data_8ccc84b44445aac09ad45c6c058789e5
#
_entry.id   8ccc84b44445aac09ad45c6c058789e5
#
_cell.length_a   1.000
_cell.length_b   1.000
_cell.length_c   1.000
_cell.angle_alpha   90.00
_cell.angle_beta   90.00
_cell.angle_gamma   90.00
#
_symmetry.space_group_name_H-M   'P 1'
#
loop_
_entity.id
_entity.type
_entity.pdbx_description
1 polymer ?
#
loop_
_entity_poly.entity_id
_entity_poly.type
_entity_poly.pdbx_seq_one_letter_code
_entity_poly.pdbx_strand_id
1 'polypeptide(L)'
;MFPQYNLLRGVVFSVFGAGLFLCTAAAVRATTEQQEEHHFTVKDHPVVIINNIVNGRIEVHSWKNSEVVVTTTVVPGKVAIDSEQVGDRIDINATSLVASTGPHDVEANFQIVVPEQAELQLRTQTGVILVEQVNGDMKLQSVAGDVHLKEVSGYIIVKTTSGNLVCTLCSGRLEYNSISGGAQILQPSLSNLNVMTTTGNILYDGDFVRTGLYTMNSGRGLVEVRFAGTDSFDLNAQTYRGTVDNQAADFLKPDVHGSKHHSTQSKFSRSLFGTVGQGYAKVELSSYSGTIRILKRD
;
A
#
# COMPACT_ATOMS: atom_id res chain seq x y z
N MET A 1 -22.51 50.16 71.77
CA MET A 1 -22.39 49.65 73.13
C MET A 1 -21.28 48.58 73.13
N PHE A 2 -20.13 48.98 73.57
CA PHE A 2 -18.93 48.08 73.78
C PHE A 2 -19.16 47.23 75.02
N PRO A 3 -18.50 46.11 75.22
CA PRO A 3 -17.09 46.14 75.59
C PRO A 3 -16.20 45.03 74.94
N GLN A 4 -14.92 45.38 74.93
CA GLN A 4 -13.74 44.54 74.83
C GLN A 4 -13.63 43.52 75.94
N TYR A 5 -12.87 42.45 75.71
CA TYR A 5 -11.90 41.93 76.65
C TYR A 5 -10.78 41.10 75.98
N ASN A 6 -9.63 41.39 76.45
CA ASN A 6 -8.24 41.08 76.16
C ASN A 6 -7.80 39.64 76.45
N LEU A 7 -6.69 39.29 75.74
CA LEU A 7 -5.47 38.57 76.20
C LEU A 7 -5.57 37.10 76.64
N LEU A 8 -4.84 36.23 75.92
CA LEU A 8 -3.62 35.60 76.57
C LEU A 8 -2.74 34.89 75.50
N ARG A 9 -1.41 35.16 75.71
CA ARG A 9 -0.27 34.59 74.96
C ARG A 9 -0.16 33.07 75.18
N GLY A 10 0.11 32.32 74.06
CA GLY A 10 0.63 30.98 74.13
C GLY A 10 1.63 30.78 72.99
N VAL A 11 2.94 30.85 73.34
CA VAL A 11 4.06 30.56 72.45
C VAL A 11 4.15 29.03 72.33
N VAL A 12 3.92 28.48 71.09
CA VAL A 12 4.29 27.10 70.82
C VAL A 12 5.32 27.09 69.68
N PHE A 13 6.53 26.70 70.07
CA PHE A 13 7.60 26.37 69.13
C PHE A 13 7.24 25.12 68.39
N SER A 14 6.99 25.22 67.09
CA SER A 14 6.98 24.06 66.17
C SER A 14 8.25 24.08 65.33
N VAL A 15 9.03 23.05 65.53
CA VAL A 15 10.24 22.74 64.75
C VAL A 15 9.82 22.39 63.32
N PHE A 16 10.11 23.22 62.35
CA PHE A 16 9.98 22.92 60.95
C PHE A 16 11.15 22.02 60.52
N GLY A 17 10.89 20.73 60.37
CA GLY A 17 11.75 19.80 59.66
C GLY A 17 11.70 20.09 58.17
N ALA A 18 12.76 20.69 57.63
CA ALA A 18 12.93 20.87 56.18
C ALA A 18 13.21 19.51 55.54
N GLY A 19 12.15 18.86 55.06
CA GLY A 19 12.26 17.71 54.17
C GLY A 19 12.67 18.17 52.76
N LEU A 20 13.95 17.96 52.43
CA LEU A 20 14.49 18.21 51.10
C LEU A 20 13.92 17.12 50.15
N PHE A 21 12.82 17.40 49.47
CA PHE A 21 12.33 16.57 48.35
C PHE A 21 13.29 16.80 47.18
N LEU A 22 14.26 15.91 47.00
CA LEU A 22 14.98 15.79 45.72
C LEU A 22 14.02 15.25 44.69
N CYS A 23 13.40 16.16 43.95
CA CYS A 23 12.67 15.83 42.71
C CYS A 23 13.73 15.54 41.63
N THR A 24 14.11 14.26 41.48
CA THR A 24 14.88 13.82 40.32
C THR A 24 14.01 13.96 39.11
N ALA A 25 14.09 15.08 38.42
CA ALA A 25 13.53 15.23 37.08
C ALA A 25 14.27 14.24 36.16
N ALA A 26 13.66 13.10 35.89
CA ALA A 26 14.08 12.24 34.80
C ALA A 26 13.88 13.07 33.54
N ALA A 27 14.97 13.62 32.99
CA ALA A 27 14.98 14.26 31.69
C ALA A 27 14.63 13.16 30.66
N VAL A 28 13.37 13.07 30.29
CA VAL A 28 12.94 12.36 29.07
C VAL A 28 13.65 13.11 27.96
N ARG A 29 14.74 12.53 27.44
CA ARG A 29 15.35 12.99 26.19
C ARG A 29 14.33 12.65 25.08
N ALA A 30 13.48 13.60 24.78
CA ALA A 30 12.78 13.60 23.51
C ALA A 30 13.87 13.60 22.43
N THR A 31 13.98 12.54 21.70
CA THR A 31 14.80 12.48 20.48
C THR A 31 14.10 13.42 19.51
N THR A 32 14.64 14.62 19.33
CA THR A 32 14.05 15.60 18.42
C THR A 32 14.31 15.09 17.02
N GLU A 33 13.26 14.70 16.30
CA GLU A 33 13.35 14.40 14.87
C GLU A 33 13.78 15.66 14.14
N GLN A 34 14.63 15.49 13.13
CA GLN A 34 15.06 16.56 12.26
C GLN A 34 14.26 16.47 10.98
N GLN A 35 13.62 17.57 10.62
CA GLN A 35 12.87 17.72 9.37
C GLN A 35 13.69 18.62 8.44
N GLU A 36 13.85 18.17 7.19
CA GLU A 36 14.48 18.93 6.11
C GLU A 36 13.55 18.96 4.90
N GLU A 37 13.46 20.11 4.25
CA GLU A 37 12.65 20.30 3.06
C GLU A 37 13.53 20.73 1.89
N HIS A 38 13.40 20.02 0.77
CA HIS A 38 14.14 20.27 -0.46
C HIS A 38 13.17 20.57 -1.60
N HIS A 39 13.45 21.63 -2.34
CA HIS A 39 12.66 22.10 -3.47
C HIS A 39 13.44 21.89 -4.77
N PHE A 40 12.82 21.19 -5.73
CA PHE A 40 13.39 20.90 -7.04
C PHE A 40 12.50 21.46 -8.13
N THR A 41 12.98 22.49 -8.84
CA THR A 41 12.27 23.01 -10.02
C THR A 41 12.40 22.01 -11.16
N VAL A 42 11.28 21.60 -11.74
CA VAL A 42 11.21 20.66 -12.85
C VAL A 42 10.39 21.24 -13.98
N LYS A 43 10.50 20.68 -15.18
CA LYS A 43 9.72 21.11 -16.34
C LYS A 43 8.49 20.22 -16.50
N ASP A 44 8.65 19.15 -17.26
CA ASP A 44 7.60 18.21 -17.59
C ASP A 44 8.03 16.78 -17.25
N HIS A 45 7.09 15.96 -16.71
CA HIS A 45 7.31 14.55 -16.44
C HIS A 45 8.59 14.23 -15.63
N PRO A 46 8.76 14.79 -14.42
CA PRO A 46 9.94 14.50 -13.62
C PRO A 46 10.00 13.02 -13.26
N VAL A 47 11.23 12.51 -13.14
CA VAL A 47 11.51 11.16 -12.63
C VAL A 47 12.01 11.28 -11.20
N VAL A 48 11.24 10.80 -10.24
CA VAL A 48 11.60 10.83 -8.82
C VAL A 48 11.97 9.45 -8.34
N ILE A 49 13.20 9.32 -7.84
CA ILE A 49 13.77 8.07 -7.36
C ILE A 49 14.08 8.18 -5.88
N ILE A 50 13.45 7.34 -5.08
CA ILE A 50 13.68 7.27 -3.64
C ILE A 50 14.19 5.88 -3.29
N ASN A 51 15.40 5.80 -2.77
CA ASN A 51 15.99 4.58 -2.23
C ASN A 51 16.07 4.69 -0.70
N ASN A 52 15.04 4.26 -0.01
CA ASN A 52 15.03 4.19 1.43
C ASN A 52 15.47 2.79 1.89
N ILE A 53 16.76 2.62 2.16
CA ILE A 53 17.30 1.34 2.65
C ILE A 53 17.19 1.18 4.18
N VAL A 54 16.61 2.17 4.86
CA VAL A 54 16.22 2.10 6.28
C VAL A 54 14.71 1.92 6.39
N ASN A 55 14.21 1.82 7.61
CA ASN A 55 12.77 1.78 7.85
C ASN A 55 12.14 3.13 7.58
N GLY A 56 10.83 3.18 7.40
CA GLY A 56 10.08 4.42 7.32
C GLY A 56 9.10 4.48 6.16
N ARG A 57 8.32 5.52 6.15
CA ARG A 57 7.20 5.74 5.26
C ARG A 57 7.60 6.60 4.06
N ILE A 58 7.07 6.28 2.89
CA ILE A 58 7.18 7.11 1.69
C ILE A 58 5.75 7.48 1.28
N GLU A 59 5.40 8.75 1.39
CA GLU A 59 4.11 9.30 0.96
C GLU A 59 4.33 10.23 -0.24
N VAL A 60 3.59 9.98 -1.31
CA VAL A 60 3.64 10.79 -2.52
C VAL A 60 2.24 11.28 -2.86
N HIS A 61 2.10 12.59 -2.99
CA HIS A 61 0.89 13.26 -3.45
C HIS A 61 1.20 14.12 -4.67
N SER A 62 0.20 14.38 -5.50
CA SER A 62 0.40 15.28 -6.63
C SER A 62 -0.14 16.67 -6.39
N TRP A 63 0.39 17.63 -7.16
CA TRP A 63 -0.11 19.00 -7.27
C TRP A 63 0.01 19.54 -8.70
N LYS A 64 -0.40 20.79 -8.90
CA LYS A 64 -0.40 21.41 -10.23
C LYS A 64 0.84 22.24 -10.55
N ASN A 65 1.80 22.32 -9.63
CA ASN A 65 3.00 23.13 -9.82
C ASN A 65 4.11 22.31 -10.52
N SER A 66 4.97 22.99 -11.28
CA SER A 66 6.16 22.38 -11.91
C SER A 66 7.34 22.36 -10.93
N GLU A 67 7.15 21.72 -9.82
CA GLU A 67 8.11 21.60 -8.73
C GLU A 67 7.91 20.28 -8.01
N VAL A 68 9.00 19.69 -7.55
CA VAL A 68 8.97 18.55 -6.62
C VAL A 68 9.45 19.04 -5.26
N VAL A 69 8.64 18.82 -4.24
CA VAL A 69 8.99 19.14 -2.84
C VAL A 69 9.16 17.84 -2.08
N VAL A 70 10.29 17.68 -1.42
CA VAL A 70 10.60 16.52 -0.62
C VAL A 70 10.87 16.93 0.81
N THR A 71 10.01 16.54 1.70
CA THR A 71 10.16 16.72 3.14
C THR A 71 10.62 15.41 3.76
N THR A 72 11.77 15.43 4.38
CA THR A 72 12.37 14.26 5.05
C THR A 72 12.34 14.44 6.54
N THR A 73 11.94 13.43 7.28
CA THR A 73 11.98 13.40 8.75
C THR A 73 12.85 12.24 9.20
N VAL A 74 13.94 12.53 9.88
CA VAL A 74 14.95 11.54 10.31
C VAL A 74 15.36 11.76 11.76
N VAL A 75 15.91 10.71 12.37
CA VAL A 75 16.60 10.82 13.68
C VAL A 75 18.02 11.32 13.41
N PRO A 76 18.41 12.50 13.95
CA PRO A 76 19.71 13.10 13.72
C PRO A 76 20.88 12.17 14.07
N GLY A 77 21.89 12.13 13.20
CA GLY A 77 23.10 11.33 13.38
C GLY A 77 22.93 9.83 13.19
N LYS A 78 21.72 9.36 12.81
CA LYS A 78 21.48 7.94 12.51
C LYS A 78 21.26 7.65 11.03
N VAL A 79 20.77 8.61 10.27
CA VAL A 79 20.51 8.48 8.83
C VAL A 79 21.20 9.63 8.09
N ALA A 80 21.84 9.31 6.98
CA ALA A 80 22.27 10.28 5.99
C ALA A 80 21.29 10.30 4.82
N ILE A 81 20.93 11.50 4.38
CA ILE A 81 20.13 11.74 3.19
C ILE A 81 21.02 12.40 2.16
N ASP A 82 21.16 11.75 1.01
CA ASP A 82 21.84 12.30 -0.16
C ASP A 82 20.80 12.60 -1.23
N SER A 83 20.77 13.82 -1.75
CA SER A 83 19.87 14.24 -2.82
C SER A 83 20.66 14.83 -4.00
N GLU A 84 20.32 14.41 -5.21
CA GLU A 84 20.91 14.89 -6.45
C GLU A 84 19.81 15.19 -7.47
N GLN A 85 19.96 16.30 -8.20
CA GLN A 85 19.11 16.64 -9.33
C GLN A 85 19.93 16.76 -10.60
N VAL A 86 19.53 16.02 -11.64
CA VAL A 86 20.10 16.13 -12.99
C VAL A 86 18.96 16.35 -14.00
N GLY A 87 18.77 17.59 -14.39
CA GLY A 87 17.61 17.98 -15.21
C GLY A 87 16.29 17.78 -14.46
N ASP A 88 15.38 16.98 -15.00
CA ASP A 88 14.08 16.65 -14.38
C ASP A 88 14.14 15.33 -13.60
N ARG A 89 15.30 14.74 -13.43
CA ARG A 89 15.53 13.56 -12.61
C ARG A 89 16.04 13.94 -11.23
N ILE A 90 15.39 13.41 -10.20
CA ILE A 90 15.71 13.63 -8.79
C ILE A 90 15.97 12.27 -8.16
N ASP A 91 17.17 12.08 -7.62
CA ASP A 91 17.60 10.88 -6.91
C ASP A 91 17.80 11.20 -5.43
N ILE A 92 17.11 10.48 -4.54
CA ILE A 92 17.23 10.63 -3.08
C ILE A 92 17.53 9.27 -2.47
N ASN A 93 18.61 9.23 -1.67
CA ASN A 93 19.07 8.03 -1.01
C ASN A 93 19.12 8.23 0.51
N ALA A 94 18.44 7.37 1.27
CA ALA A 94 18.57 7.31 2.72
C ALA A 94 19.41 6.12 3.13
N THR A 95 20.49 6.38 3.86
CA THR A 95 21.42 5.35 4.33
C THR A 95 21.61 5.41 5.84
N SER A 96 21.77 4.25 6.47
CA SER A 96 22.04 4.18 7.90
C SER A 96 23.49 4.52 8.20
N LEU A 97 23.73 5.45 9.16
CA LEU A 97 25.04 5.79 9.69
C LEU A 97 25.46 4.90 10.86
N VAL A 98 24.53 4.13 11.42
CA VAL A 98 24.74 3.28 12.58
C VAL A 98 24.21 1.87 12.32
N ALA A 99 24.78 0.88 13.05
CA ALA A 99 24.20 -0.46 13.03
C ALA A 99 22.83 -0.40 13.74
N SER A 100 21.77 -0.86 13.06
CA SER A 100 20.44 -0.95 13.66
C SER A 100 20.40 -2.11 14.65
N THR A 101 19.89 -1.87 15.85
CA THR A 101 19.68 -2.89 16.89
C THR A 101 18.21 -3.24 17.07
N GLY A 102 17.31 -2.48 16.42
CA GLY A 102 15.87 -2.71 16.44
C GLY A 102 15.13 -2.12 15.25
N PRO A 103 13.87 -2.50 15.04
CA PRO A 103 13.11 -2.13 13.85
C PRO A 103 12.79 -0.63 13.72
N HIS A 104 12.88 0.15 14.80
CA HIS A 104 12.60 1.60 14.78
C HIS A 104 13.81 2.45 15.17
N ASP A 105 14.98 1.85 15.30
CA ASP A 105 16.18 2.59 15.72
C ASP A 105 16.71 3.53 14.64
N VAL A 106 16.46 3.20 13.39
CA VAL A 106 16.92 3.94 12.22
C VAL A 106 15.74 4.06 11.23
N GLU A 107 15.19 5.26 11.15
CA GLU A 107 13.99 5.54 10.37
C GLU A 107 14.15 6.83 9.56
N ALA A 108 13.65 6.81 8.31
CA ALA A 108 13.53 7.97 7.45
C ALA A 108 12.14 8.01 6.82
N ASN A 109 11.39 9.05 7.15
CA ASN A 109 10.06 9.28 6.60
C ASN A 109 10.11 10.37 5.53
N PHE A 110 9.47 10.09 4.39
CA PHE A 110 9.43 10.97 3.23
C PHE A 110 8.00 11.40 2.95
N GLN A 111 7.78 12.71 2.87
CA GLN A 111 6.57 13.31 2.30
C GLN A 111 6.98 14.03 1.02
N ILE A 112 6.41 13.62 -0.09
CA ILE A 112 6.84 14.06 -1.42
C ILE A 112 5.62 14.60 -2.15
N VAL A 113 5.75 15.82 -2.68
CA VAL A 113 4.74 16.40 -3.54
C VAL A 113 5.34 16.54 -4.94
N VAL A 114 4.67 15.96 -5.93
CA VAL A 114 5.14 15.91 -7.33
C VAL A 114 4.10 16.55 -8.26
N PRO A 115 4.47 16.97 -9.47
CA PRO A 115 3.48 17.28 -10.50
C PRO A 115 2.54 16.11 -10.77
N GLU A 116 1.30 16.37 -11.23
CA GLU A 116 0.32 15.32 -11.58
C GLU A 116 0.89 14.29 -12.56
N GLN A 117 1.79 14.71 -13.44
CA GLN A 117 2.49 13.87 -14.42
C GLN A 117 3.92 13.61 -13.92
N ALA A 118 4.17 12.46 -13.32
CA ALA A 118 5.50 12.11 -12.79
C ALA A 118 5.78 10.61 -12.87
N GLU A 119 7.02 10.24 -13.16
CA GLU A 119 7.48 8.87 -13.02
C GLU A 119 8.05 8.65 -11.64
N LEU A 120 7.68 7.54 -10.99
CA LEU A 120 8.10 7.21 -9.64
C LEU A 120 8.88 5.90 -9.59
N GLN A 121 10.05 5.91 -8.97
CA GLN A 121 10.80 4.71 -8.62
C GLN A 121 11.05 4.71 -7.11
N LEU A 122 10.18 4.07 -6.36
CA LEU A 122 10.22 4.07 -4.89
C LEU A 122 10.65 2.71 -4.38
N ARG A 123 11.63 2.72 -3.50
CA ARG A 123 12.12 1.51 -2.83
C ARG A 123 12.21 1.73 -1.33
N THR A 124 11.66 0.80 -0.57
CA THR A 124 11.82 0.75 0.89
C THR A 124 12.14 -0.67 1.35
N GLN A 125 12.79 -0.78 2.48
CA GLN A 125 13.04 -2.08 3.10
C GLN A 125 11.83 -2.51 3.94
N THR A 126 11.40 -1.65 4.85
CA THR A 126 10.20 -1.85 5.68
C THR A 126 9.48 -0.51 5.81
N GLY A 127 8.16 -0.57 6.00
CA GLY A 127 7.34 0.61 6.07
C GLY A 127 6.35 0.71 4.91
N VAL A 128 5.56 1.74 4.89
CA VAL A 128 4.44 1.91 3.95
C VAL A 128 4.85 2.80 2.78
N ILE A 129 4.48 2.41 1.57
CA ILE A 129 4.49 3.29 0.39
C ILE A 129 3.05 3.69 0.12
N LEU A 130 2.77 4.99 0.13
CA LEU A 130 1.49 5.58 -0.21
C LEU A 130 1.68 6.49 -1.43
N VAL A 131 0.90 6.28 -2.49
CA VAL A 131 0.88 7.16 -3.67
C VAL A 131 -0.54 7.52 -4.01
N GLU A 132 -0.82 8.81 -4.12
CA GLU A 132 -2.14 9.33 -4.44
C GLU A 132 -2.10 10.33 -5.59
N GLN A 133 -3.05 10.19 -6.52
CA GLN A 133 -3.35 11.13 -7.60
C GLN A 133 -2.19 11.41 -8.57
N VAL A 134 -1.31 10.46 -8.80
CA VAL A 134 -0.17 10.59 -9.72
C VAL A 134 -0.44 9.82 -11.01
N ASN A 135 -0.13 10.46 -12.14
CA ASN A 135 -0.23 9.87 -13.48
C ASN A 135 1.17 9.69 -14.06
N GLY A 136 1.54 8.47 -14.38
CA GLY A 136 2.84 8.13 -14.96
C GLY A 136 3.27 6.72 -14.61
N ASP A 137 4.44 6.34 -15.11
CA ASP A 137 4.97 5.02 -14.85
C ASP A 137 5.53 4.92 -13.42
N MET A 138 5.19 3.83 -12.74
CA MET A 138 5.56 3.64 -11.33
C MET A 138 6.20 2.29 -11.12
N LYS A 139 7.36 2.30 -10.47
CA LYS A 139 8.06 1.10 -10.02
C LYS A 139 8.25 1.14 -8.51
N LEU A 140 7.43 0.38 -7.80
CA LEU A 140 7.37 0.38 -6.34
C LEU A 140 7.91 -0.95 -5.81
N GLN A 141 8.87 -0.88 -4.89
CA GLN A 141 9.51 -2.06 -4.33
C GLN A 141 9.56 -1.96 -2.81
N SER A 142 9.07 -3.00 -2.12
CA SER A 142 9.16 -3.12 -0.67
C SER A 142 9.57 -4.55 -0.29
N VAL A 143 10.37 -4.70 0.75
CA VAL A 143 10.63 -6.05 1.28
C VAL A 143 9.49 -6.48 2.20
N ALA A 144 9.13 -5.66 3.19
CA ALA A 144 8.14 -6.01 4.20
C ALA A 144 7.17 -4.85 4.53
N GLY A 145 6.90 -3.98 3.58
CA GLY A 145 5.98 -2.85 3.75
C GLY A 145 4.80 -2.93 2.79
N ASP A 146 3.64 -2.50 3.27
CA ASP A 146 2.44 -2.43 2.45
C ASP A 146 2.51 -1.27 1.44
N VAL A 147 1.84 -1.45 0.31
CA VAL A 147 1.75 -0.45 -0.76
C VAL A 147 0.30 -0.06 -0.95
N HIS A 148 0.02 1.22 -0.79
CA HIS A 148 -1.32 1.79 -0.98
C HIS A 148 -1.29 2.76 -2.17
N LEU A 149 -2.12 2.48 -3.15
CA LEU A 149 -2.28 3.28 -4.36
C LEU A 149 -3.72 3.78 -4.45
N LYS A 150 -3.89 5.06 -4.72
CA LYS A 150 -5.21 5.65 -4.85
C LYS A 150 -5.24 6.66 -5.99
N GLU A 151 -6.21 6.50 -6.89
CA GLU A 151 -6.40 7.42 -8.03
C GLU A 151 -5.12 7.60 -8.87
N VAL A 152 -4.37 6.51 -9.10
CA VAL A 152 -3.15 6.52 -9.91
C VAL A 152 -3.37 5.92 -11.28
N SER A 153 -2.58 6.36 -12.26
CA SER A 153 -2.66 5.85 -13.63
C SER A 153 -1.30 5.70 -14.29
N GLY A 154 -1.20 4.82 -15.29
CA GLY A 154 0.02 4.56 -16.05
C GLY A 154 0.39 3.08 -16.04
N TYR A 155 1.68 2.79 -16.20
CA TYR A 155 2.21 1.44 -16.05
C TYR A 155 2.78 1.26 -14.65
N ILE A 156 2.07 0.54 -13.81
CA ILE A 156 2.35 0.39 -12.39
C ILE A 156 2.92 -1.01 -12.13
N ILE A 157 4.15 -1.07 -11.62
CA ILE A 157 4.81 -2.31 -11.22
C ILE A 157 5.05 -2.28 -9.73
N VAL A 158 4.46 -3.19 -8.99
CA VAL A 158 4.64 -3.36 -7.54
C VAL A 158 5.29 -4.69 -7.25
N LYS A 159 6.41 -4.69 -6.54
CA LYS A 159 7.11 -5.90 -6.10
C LYS A 159 7.33 -5.88 -4.59
N THR A 160 6.85 -6.91 -3.91
CA THR A 160 7.04 -7.06 -2.46
C THR A 160 7.54 -8.46 -2.12
N THR A 161 8.10 -8.63 -0.93
CA THR A 161 8.33 -9.98 -0.39
C THR A 161 7.17 -10.40 0.50
N SER A 162 6.74 -9.52 1.43
CA SER A 162 5.66 -9.82 2.38
C SER A 162 4.64 -8.67 2.57
N GLY A 163 4.77 -7.57 1.83
CA GLY A 163 3.83 -6.45 1.90
C GLY A 163 2.58 -6.69 1.05
N ASN A 164 1.45 -6.16 1.48
CA ASN A 164 0.19 -6.20 0.74
C ASN A 164 0.07 -5.00 -0.20
N LEU A 165 -0.69 -5.19 -1.28
CA LEU A 165 -1.11 -4.11 -2.16
C LEU A 165 -2.58 -3.78 -1.93
N VAL A 166 -2.88 -2.50 -1.75
CA VAL A 166 -4.23 -1.94 -1.86
C VAL A 166 -4.23 -0.91 -2.98
N CYS A 167 -5.02 -1.15 -4.02
CA CYS A 167 -5.11 -0.28 -5.20
C CYS A 167 -6.56 0.12 -5.38
N THR A 168 -6.86 1.40 -5.15
CA THR A 168 -8.21 1.95 -5.23
C THR A 168 -8.28 2.97 -6.36
N LEU A 169 -9.25 2.82 -7.28
CA LEU A 169 -9.44 3.71 -8.43
C LEU A 169 -8.21 3.81 -9.33
N CYS A 170 -7.42 2.73 -9.41
CA CYS A 170 -6.26 2.67 -10.28
C CYS A 170 -6.66 2.43 -11.73
N SER A 171 -5.91 3.00 -12.68
CA SER A 171 -6.17 2.84 -14.10
C SER A 171 -4.89 2.56 -14.90
N GLY A 172 -5.04 2.08 -16.16
CA GLY A 172 -3.92 1.74 -17.02
C GLY A 172 -3.51 0.27 -16.92
N ARG A 173 -2.26 -0.02 -16.55
CA ARG A 173 -1.73 -1.38 -16.42
C ARG A 173 -1.12 -1.58 -15.04
N LEU A 174 -1.45 -2.69 -14.37
CA LEU A 174 -0.92 -3.03 -13.04
C LEU A 174 -0.31 -4.43 -13.03
N GLU A 175 0.94 -4.50 -12.58
CA GLU A 175 1.62 -5.75 -12.26
C GLU A 175 1.97 -5.79 -10.76
N TYR A 176 1.52 -6.82 -10.08
CA TYR A 176 1.87 -7.08 -8.68
C TYR A 176 2.50 -8.45 -8.52
N ASN A 177 3.69 -8.49 -7.91
CA ASN A 177 4.39 -9.71 -7.61
C ASN A 177 4.79 -9.76 -6.13
N SER A 178 4.39 -10.82 -5.43
CA SER A 178 4.72 -11.03 -4.02
C SER A 178 5.05 -12.49 -3.70
N ILE A 179 5.78 -12.71 -2.61
CA ILE A 179 5.96 -14.05 -2.07
C ILE A 179 4.83 -14.37 -1.09
N SER A 180 4.54 -13.49 -0.13
CA SER A 180 3.53 -13.74 0.92
C SER A 180 2.53 -12.60 1.14
N GLY A 181 2.53 -11.58 0.30
CA GLY A 181 1.56 -10.49 0.36
C GLY A 181 0.32 -10.76 -0.48
N GLY A 182 -0.81 -10.21 -0.04
CA GLY A 182 -2.07 -10.20 -0.77
C GLY A 182 -2.25 -8.94 -1.63
N ALA A 183 -3.29 -8.94 -2.48
CA ALA A 183 -3.67 -7.77 -3.27
C ALA A 183 -5.17 -7.51 -3.15
N GLN A 184 -5.53 -6.24 -2.96
CA GLN A 184 -6.90 -5.75 -3.02
C GLN A 184 -6.98 -4.69 -4.12
N ILE A 185 -7.72 -4.97 -5.17
CA ILE A 185 -7.93 -4.10 -6.32
C ILE A 185 -9.39 -3.65 -6.29
N LEU A 186 -9.61 -2.39 -5.96
CA LEU A 186 -10.93 -1.85 -5.67
C LEU A 186 -11.30 -0.77 -6.70
N GLN A 187 -12.43 -0.96 -7.35
CA GLN A 187 -12.99 -0.06 -8.36
C GLN A 187 -11.96 0.38 -9.44
N PRO A 188 -11.20 -0.55 -10.00
CA PRO A 188 -10.18 -0.23 -11.00
C PRO A 188 -10.79 0.07 -12.37
N SER A 189 -10.00 0.77 -13.20
CA SER A 189 -10.22 0.92 -14.64
C SER A 189 -8.96 0.47 -15.41
N LEU A 190 -8.56 -0.79 -15.19
CA LEU A 190 -7.33 -1.36 -15.72
C LEU A 190 -7.57 -2.04 -17.07
N SER A 191 -6.72 -1.76 -18.06
CA SER A 191 -6.71 -2.48 -19.33
C SER A 191 -5.89 -3.78 -19.25
N ASN A 192 -4.97 -3.88 -18.30
CA ASN A 192 -4.18 -5.07 -18.05
C ASN A 192 -3.91 -5.19 -16.56
N LEU A 193 -4.17 -6.38 -16.00
CA LEU A 193 -3.89 -6.71 -14.62
C LEU A 193 -3.14 -8.04 -14.55
N ASN A 194 -1.97 -8.04 -13.92
CA ASN A 194 -1.24 -9.26 -13.62
C ASN A 194 -0.89 -9.31 -12.13
N VAL A 195 -1.51 -10.19 -11.38
CA VAL A 195 -1.28 -10.39 -9.95
C VAL A 195 -0.75 -11.78 -9.70
N MET A 196 0.43 -11.87 -9.12
CA MET A 196 1.08 -13.14 -8.78
C MET A 196 1.54 -13.13 -7.33
N THR A 197 1.08 -14.09 -6.54
CA THR A 197 1.55 -14.30 -5.17
C THR A 197 1.73 -15.78 -4.86
N THR A 198 2.72 -16.12 -4.04
CA THR A 198 2.90 -17.52 -3.62
C THR A 198 1.93 -17.87 -2.49
N THR A 199 1.77 -16.99 -1.49
CA THR A 199 0.86 -17.21 -0.35
C THR A 199 0.16 -15.90 0.02
N GLY A 200 -0.91 -15.56 -0.65
CA GLY A 200 -1.67 -14.35 -0.36
C GLY A 200 -3.06 -14.40 -0.95
N ASN A 201 -3.97 -13.65 -0.36
CA ASN A 201 -5.31 -13.50 -0.90
C ASN A 201 -5.33 -12.41 -1.97
N ILE A 202 -6.11 -12.63 -3.01
CA ILE A 202 -6.33 -11.65 -4.07
C ILE A 202 -7.82 -11.33 -4.09
N LEU A 203 -8.15 -10.06 -3.97
CA LEU A 203 -9.50 -9.53 -4.13
C LEU A 203 -9.50 -8.57 -5.32
N TYR A 204 -10.32 -8.86 -6.30
CA TYR A 204 -10.69 -7.93 -7.36
C TYR A 204 -12.15 -7.55 -7.18
N ASP A 205 -12.44 -6.27 -7.01
CA ASP A 205 -13.78 -5.74 -6.88
C ASP A 205 -13.94 -4.55 -7.82
N GLY A 206 -14.48 -4.81 -9.01
CA GLY A 206 -14.61 -3.80 -10.06
C GLY A 206 -15.13 -4.35 -11.37
N ASP A 207 -15.28 -3.46 -12.33
CA ASP A 207 -15.74 -3.78 -13.67
C ASP A 207 -14.55 -4.13 -14.58
N PHE A 208 -14.80 -4.97 -15.58
CA PHE A 208 -13.78 -5.35 -16.56
C PHE A 208 -13.81 -4.43 -17.78
N VAL A 209 -12.70 -3.78 -18.06
CA VAL A 209 -12.58 -2.92 -19.24
C VAL A 209 -12.64 -3.77 -20.51
N ARG A 210 -13.40 -3.32 -21.49
CA ARG A 210 -13.51 -3.99 -22.79
C ARG A 210 -12.13 -4.23 -23.40
N THR A 211 -11.87 -5.45 -23.89
CA THR A 211 -10.58 -5.93 -24.39
C THR A 211 -9.48 -6.03 -23.33
N GLY A 212 -9.83 -5.88 -22.05
CA GLY A 212 -8.87 -6.01 -20.95
C GLY A 212 -8.39 -7.45 -20.74
N LEU A 213 -7.17 -7.57 -20.19
CA LEU A 213 -6.53 -8.85 -19.87
C LEU A 213 -6.25 -8.89 -18.37
N TYR A 214 -6.81 -9.88 -17.67
CA TYR A 214 -6.73 -10.01 -16.22
C TYR A 214 -6.22 -11.39 -15.85
N THR A 215 -5.03 -11.44 -15.25
CA THR A 215 -4.43 -12.68 -14.76
C THR A 215 -4.21 -12.56 -13.26
N MET A 216 -4.83 -13.44 -12.48
CA MET A 216 -4.71 -13.48 -11.04
C MET A 216 -4.31 -14.88 -10.59
N ASN A 217 -3.13 -14.99 -9.99
CA ASN A 217 -2.56 -16.25 -9.56
C ASN A 217 -2.14 -16.20 -8.09
N SER A 218 -2.68 -17.11 -7.28
CA SER A 218 -2.23 -17.34 -5.92
C SER A 218 -1.84 -18.82 -5.73
N GLY A 219 -0.61 -19.09 -5.32
CA GLY A 219 -0.21 -20.46 -4.99
C GLY A 219 -1.04 -21.05 -3.85
N ARG A 220 -1.27 -20.26 -2.79
CA ARG A 220 -2.13 -20.59 -1.65
C ARG A 220 -2.85 -19.34 -1.20
N GLY A 221 -4.15 -19.38 -1.13
CA GLY A 221 -4.98 -18.26 -0.71
C GLY A 221 -6.30 -18.23 -1.45
N LEU A 222 -7.11 -17.26 -1.09
CA LEU A 222 -8.38 -16.99 -1.75
C LEU A 222 -8.12 -16.06 -2.94
N VAL A 223 -8.60 -16.44 -4.13
CA VAL A 223 -8.74 -15.53 -5.27
C VAL A 223 -10.21 -15.22 -5.41
N GLU A 224 -10.61 -14.02 -5.05
CA GLU A 224 -12.00 -13.58 -5.07
C GLU A 224 -12.20 -12.50 -6.13
N VAL A 225 -13.18 -12.69 -6.99
CA VAL A 225 -13.56 -11.73 -8.04
C VAL A 225 -15.02 -11.35 -7.84
N ARG A 226 -15.25 -10.05 -7.73
CA ARG A 226 -16.58 -9.42 -7.66
C ARG A 226 -16.79 -8.54 -8.88
N PHE A 227 -17.80 -8.82 -9.67
CA PHE A 227 -18.09 -8.11 -10.92
C PHE A 227 -19.53 -7.59 -10.96
N ALA A 228 -19.79 -6.58 -11.79
CA ALA A 228 -21.15 -6.10 -12.03
C ALA A 228 -21.92 -7.05 -12.97
N GLY A 229 -23.22 -7.18 -12.76
CA GLY A 229 -24.06 -8.03 -13.62
C GLY A 229 -24.15 -7.57 -15.09
N THR A 230 -23.68 -6.37 -15.40
CA THR A 230 -23.58 -5.79 -16.74
C THR A 230 -22.23 -6.04 -17.42
N ASP A 231 -21.28 -6.65 -16.73
CA ASP A 231 -19.95 -6.94 -17.24
C ASP A 231 -19.97 -7.96 -18.40
N SER A 232 -18.86 -7.96 -19.16
CA SER A 232 -18.72 -8.84 -20.32
C SER A 232 -17.29 -9.36 -20.42
N PHE A 233 -17.09 -10.62 -20.07
CA PHE A 233 -15.77 -11.26 -20.06
C PHE A 233 -15.86 -12.77 -20.29
N ASP A 234 -14.77 -13.35 -20.78
CA ASP A 234 -14.50 -14.78 -20.80
C ASP A 234 -13.69 -15.16 -19.58
N LEU A 235 -14.19 -16.14 -18.83
CA LEU A 235 -13.57 -16.64 -17.61
C LEU A 235 -12.90 -17.98 -17.82
N ASN A 236 -11.65 -18.08 -17.37
CA ASN A 236 -10.92 -19.33 -17.19
C ASN A 236 -10.44 -19.40 -15.74
N ALA A 237 -11.10 -20.17 -14.90
CA ALA A 237 -10.73 -20.34 -13.49
C ALA A 237 -10.33 -21.78 -13.21
N GLN A 238 -9.12 -22.00 -12.70
CA GLN A 238 -8.57 -23.34 -12.46
C GLN A 238 -7.80 -23.43 -11.14
N THR A 239 -7.99 -24.53 -10.42
CA THR A 239 -7.18 -24.83 -9.24
C THR A 239 -6.69 -26.29 -9.29
N TYR A 240 -5.43 -26.51 -8.88
CA TYR A 240 -4.87 -27.87 -8.91
C TYR A 240 -5.36 -28.75 -7.75
N ARG A 241 -5.36 -28.22 -6.51
CA ARG A 241 -5.77 -28.94 -5.28
C ARG A 241 -6.84 -28.23 -4.46
N GLY A 242 -7.39 -27.13 -4.98
CA GLY A 242 -8.38 -26.33 -4.29
C GLY A 242 -9.81 -26.55 -4.80
N THR A 243 -10.61 -25.51 -4.68
CA THR A 243 -12.00 -25.48 -5.13
C THR A 243 -12.29 -24.18 -5.90
N VAL A 244 -13.18 -24.26 -6.89
CA VAL A 244 -13.78 -23.09 -7.53
C VAL A 244 -15.21 -22.99 -7.03
N ASP A 245 -15.51 -21.91 -6.29
CA ASP A 245 -16.83 -21.59 -5.72
C ASP A 245 -17.50 -20.54 -6.63
N ASN A 246 -18.45 -21.00 -7.44
CA ASN A 246 -19.21 -20.13 -8.33
C ASN A 246 -20.54 -19.71 -7.69
N GLN A 247 -20.58 -18.46 -7.24
CA GLN A 247 -21.80 -17.84 -6.67
C GLN A 247 -22.51 -16.93 -7.69
N ALA A 248 -22.04 -16.89 -8.93
CA ALA A 248 -22.60 -16.13 -10.04
C ALA A 248 -23.11 -17.03 -11.20
N ALA A 249 -23.59 -18.23 -10.89
CA ALA A 249 -23.96 -19.23 -11.88
C ALA A 249 -25.03 -18.77 -12.87
N ASP A 250 -25.94 -17.88 -12.46
CA ASP A 250 -26.99 -17.33 -13.31
C ASP A 250 -26.49 -16.42 -14.43
N PHE A 251 -25.25 -15.90 -14.29
CA PHE A 251 -24.62 -14.97 -15.23
C PHE A 251 -23.56 -15.63 -16.11
N LEU A 252 -22.95 -16.71 -15.66
CA LEU A 252 -21.92 -17.45 -16.37
C LEU A 252 -22.55 -18.50 -17.27
N LYS A 253 -22.50 -18.28 -18.58
CA LYS A 253 -22.90 -19.27 -19.56
C LYS A 253 -21.74 -20.24 -19.80
N PRO A 254 -21.93 -21.56 -19.65
CA PRO A 254 -20.89 -22.54 -19.97
C PRO A 254 -20.43 -22.37 -21.41
N ASP A 255 -19.11 -22.46 -21.64
CA ASP A 255 -18.56 -22.41 -22.99
C ASP A 255 -19.01 -23.64 -23.81
N VAL A 256 -19.74 -23.41 -24.88
CA VAL A 256 -20.27 -24.45 -25.76
C VAL A 256 -19.27 -24.82 -26.86
N HIS A 257 -18.14 -24.09 -26.97
CA HIS A 257 -17.17 -24.26 -28.03
C HIS A 257 -15.95 -25.10 -27.58
N GLY A 258 -16.06 -26.38 -27.72
CA GLY A 258 -14.93 -27.23 -28.10
C GLY A 258 -14.12 -27.89 -27.01
N SER A 259 -14.44 -27.80 -25.75
CA SER A 259 -13.78 -28.62 -24.72
C SER A 259 -14.68 -29.77 -24.27
N LYS A 260 -14.27 -31.01 -24.53
CA LYS A 260 -14.92 -32.26 -24.05
C LYS A 260 -14.83 -32.43 -22.52
N HIS A 261 -14.78 -31.37 -21.77
CA HIS A 261 -14.86 -31.41 -20.33
C HIS A 261 -16.31 -31.17 -19.93
N HIS A 262 -17.01 -32.21 -19.57
CA HIS A 262 -18.31 -32.14 -18.93
C HIS A 262 -18.22 -31.22 -17.70
N SER A 263 -18.64 -29.99 -17.83
CA SER A 263 -18.92 -29.13 -16.69
C SER A 263 -20.22 -29.61 -16.06
N THR A 264 -20.15 -30.64 -15.24
CA THR A 264 -21.17 -30.85 -14.23
C THR A 264 -21.14 -29.59 -13.36
N GLN A 265 -22.22 -28.86 -13.31
CA GLN A 265 -22.43 -27.69 -12.45
C GLN A 265 -22.40 -28.13 -10.97
N SER A 266 -21.25 -28.59 -10.53
CA SER A 266 -21.00 -28.74 -9.12
C SER A 266 -20.65 -27.38 -8.55
N LYS A 267 -21.33 -26.92 -7.53
CA LYS A 267 -21.03 -25.67 -6.79
C LYS A 267 -19.55 -25.59 -6.39
N PHE A 268 -18.86 -26.72 -6.34
CA PHE A 268 -17.44 -26.86 -6.05
C PHE A 268 -16.79 -27.75 -7.13
N SER A 269 -16.18 -27.14 -8.12
CA SER A 269 -15.36 -27.81 -9.11
C SER A 269 -13.90 -27.36 -9.00
N ARG A 270 -12.99 -28.03 -9.71
CA ARG A 270 -11.58 -27.59 -9.81
C ARG A 270 -11.33 -26.65 -10.97
N SER A 271 -12.27 -26.55 -11.87
CA SER A 271 -12.20 -25.66 -13.03
C SER A 271 -13.57 -25.14 -13.39
N LEU A 272 -13.61 -23.89 -13.85
CA LEU A 272 -14.79 -23.23 -14.35
C LEU A 272 -14.39 -22.44 -15.59
N PHE A 273 -15.09 -22.72 -16.70
CA PHE A 273 -14.96 -21.98 -17.94
C PHE A 273 -16.34 -21.42 -18.30
N GLY A 274 -16.39 -20.19 -18.69
CA GLY A 274 -17.68 -19.60 -19.07
C GLY A 274 -17.56 -18.17 -19.52
N THR A 275 -18.61 -17.69 -20.14
CA THR A 275 -18.71 -16.34 -20.68
C THR A 275 -19.81 -15.59 -19.95
N VAL A 276 -19.50 -14.37 -19.54
CA VAL A 276 -20.45 -13.36 -19.05
C VAL A 276 -20.64 -12.34 -20.18
N GLY A 277 -21.90 -12.02 -20.49
CA GLY A 277 -22.23 -11.06 -21.57
C GLY A 277 -21.74 -11.53 -22.94
N GLN A 278 -20.89 -10.73 -23.58
CA GLN A 278 -20.32 -10.98 -24.92
C GLN A 278 -18.86 -11.49 -24.89
N GLY A 279 -18.26 -11.64 -23.69
CA GLY A 279 -16.88 -12.11 -23.57
C GLY A 279 -15.82 -11.10 -24.02
N TYR A 280 -16.02 -9.82 -23.78
CA TYR A 280 -15.11 -8.79 -24.31
C TYR A 280 -13.74 -8.76 -23.62
N ALA A 281 -13.68 -8.93 -22.31
CA ALA A 281 -12.45 -9.03 -21.56
C ALA A 281 -12.05 -10.51 -21.37
N LYS A 282 -10.78 -10.75 -21.05
CA LYS A 282 -10.29 -12.09 -20.70
C LYS A 282 -9.85 -12.11 -19.25
N VAL A 283 -10.38 -13.07 -18.49
CA VAL A 283 -10.12 -13.24 -17.05
C VAL A 283 -9.59 -14.64 -16.78
N GLU A 284 -8.34 -14.72 -16.37
CA GLU A 284 -7.66 -15.96 -16.02
C GLU A 284 -7.36 -15.99 -14.52
N LEU A 285 -7.98 -16.93 -13.82
CA LEU A 285 -7.81 -17.14 -12.40
C LEU A 285 -7.14 -18.48 -12.14
N SER A 286 -6.07 -18.49 -11.39
CA SER A 286 -5.42 -19.74 -11.08
C SER A 286 -4.98 -19.84 -9.61
N SER A 287 -5.02 -21.07 -9.08
CA SER A 287 -4.50 -21.36 -7.75
C SER A 287 -3.90 -22.77 -7.72
N TYR A 288 -2.83 -22.95 -6.94
CA TYR A 288 -2.30 -24.31 -6.73
C TYR A 288 -3.15 -25.09 -5.71
N SER A 289 -3.46 -24.48 -4.55
CA SER A 289 -4.18 -25.15 -3.46
C SER A 289 -5.17 -24.24 -2.72
N GLY A 290 -5.50 -23.09 -3.27
CA GLY A 290 -6.48 -22.16 -2.69
C GLY A 290 -7.87 -22.30 -3.26
N THR A 291 -8.76 -21.44 -2.78
CA THR A 291 -10.12 -21.32 -3.28
C THR A 291 -10.19 -20.16 -4.28
N ILE A 292 -10.87 -20.39 -5.40
CA ILE A 292 -11.26 -19.32 -6.33
C ILE A 292 -12.74 -19.08 -6.12
N ARG A 293 -13.12 -17.84 -5.84
CA ARG A 293 -14.51 -17.46 -5.59
C ARG A 293 -14.94 -16.40 -6.59
N ILE A 294 -16.09 -16.60 -7.18
CA ILE A 294 -16.66 -15.72 -8.21
C ILE A 294 -18.03 -15.28 -7.74
N LEU A 295 -18.20 -13.97 -7.58
CA LEU A 295 -19.42 -13.36 -7.07
C LEU A 295 -19.90 -12.26 -8.01
N LYS A 296 -21.21 -12.10 -8.09
CA LYS A 296 -21.80 -10.88 -8.59
C LYS A 296 -21.81 -9.84 -7.48
N ARG A 297 -21.42 -8.62 -7.81
CA ARG A 297 -21.59 -7.44 -6.97
C ARG A 297 -23.05 -6.96 -7.03
N ASP A 298 -23.64 -6.63 -5.90
CA ASP A 298 -24.99 -6.07 -5.78
C ASP A 298 -25.10 -4.64 -6.32
#